data_29e2717c70e27e07d7e8a2ec0428db90
#
_entry.id   29e2717c70e27e07d7e8a2ec0428db90
#
_cell.length_a   1.000
_cell.length_b   1.000
_cell.length_c   1.000
_cell.angle_alpha   90.00
_cell.angle_beta   90.00
_cell.angle_gamma   90.00
#
_symmetry.space_group_name_H-M   'P 1'
#
loop_
_entity.id
_entity.type
_entity.pdbx_description
1 polymer ?
#
loop_
_entity_poly.entity_id
_entity_poly.type
_entity_poly.pdbx_seq_one_letter_code
_entity_poly.pdbx_strand_id
1 'polypeptide(L)'
;MNIKLLLIAGICILTTACQNQKNDSHASFESKKSENQFGLPDSLSTRRISFVLDLKKSVAESTWSDFGTKNNEGTLIYFHADWSEMFFPDSVVVNKLHKSKKHSDHYWLTKRTDSIPYHMEVMISFNEEDSLEFFFKNPVEQYSSVEEIGKHIPVESTEMWATMVVHEMFHHFQYNNSKYVKYAETVIGVLPFDSRNLVALCQEDKQFLSMIRNENDILMTALAEEDKVACDSLVSAYLKTRNKRITKYNKEHPHLEQVENYYVIQEGSARYIEYKSMFVLKSYFNKPDAPVILNDPKFINYTEFEEIDLNNDAFNYLVYAGSTDYHYTIGFNIMRLLDKLQFEYKKNLLDQPEKGLHEYLEDYINTLPNKT
;
A
#
# COMPACT_ATOMS: atom_id res chain seq x y z
N MET A 1 -7.62 -30.06 -5.41
CA MET A 1 -8.19 -28.74 -5.67
C MET A 1 -7.13 -27.73 -5.22
N ASN A 2 -6.47 -27.07 -6.16
CA ASN A 2 -5.33 -26.21 -5.84
C ASN A 2 -5.82 -24.89 -5.26
N ILE A 3 -5.57 -24.70 -3.97
CA ILE A 3 -5.85 -23.47 -3.25
C ILE A 3 -4.82 -22.44 -3.74
N LYS A 4 -5.27 -21.47 -4.53
CA LYS A 4 -4.45 -20.30 -4.87
C LYS A 4 -4.58 -19.28 -3.75
N LEU A 5 -3.54 -19.22 -2.94
CA LEU A 5 -3.35 -18.15 -1.97
C LEU A 5 -3.01 -16.88 -2.75
N LEU A 6 -3.90 -15.89 -2.74
CA LEU A 6 -3.54 -14.53 -3.11
C LEU A 6 -2.86 -13.90 -1.89
N LEU A 7 -1.56 -14.20 -1.71
CA LEU A 7 -0.72 -13.44 -0.79
C LEU A 7 -0.43 -12.10 -1.48
N ILE A 8 -1.19 -11.09 -1.12
CA ILE A 8 -0.91 -9.72 -1.48
C ILE A 8 -0.12 -9.15 -0.31
N ALA A 9 1.14 -9.56 -0.27
CA ALA A 9 2.12 -8.91 0.57
C ALA A 9 3.11 -8.23 -0.38
N GLY A 10 3.29 -6.97 -0.24
CA GLY A 10 4.45 -6.28 -0.78
C GLY A 10 5.71 -6.81 -0.08
N ILE A 11 6.09 -8.08 -0.34
CA ILE A 11 7.27 -8.68 0.27
C ILE A 11 8.45 -8.42 -0.65
N CYS A 12 9.25 -7.42 -0.36
CA CYS A 12 10.66 -7.40 -0.73
C CYS A 12 11.39 -8.44 0.11
N ILE A 13 11.53 -9.68 -0.39
CA ILE A 13 12.35 -10.71 0.26
C ILE A 13 13.82 -10.38 -0.03
N LEU A 14 14.49 -9.77 0.93
CA LEU A 14 15.95 -9.84 1.06
C LEU A 14 16.26 -10.82 2.19
N THR A 15 16.64 -12.05 1.82
CA THR A 15 17.14 -13.05 2.76
C THR A 15 18.58 -12.74 3.16
N THR A 16 18.79 -12.36 4.42
CA THR A 16 20.06 -12.55 5.10
C THR A 16 19.82 -13.00 6.53
N ALA A 17 20.36 -14.15 6.85
CA ALA A 17 20.30 -14.76 8.16
C ALA A 17 21.20 -14.01 9.15
N CYS A 18 20.73 -13.77 10.39
CA CYS A 18 21.62 -13.62 11.55
C CYS A 18 20.95 -13.89 12.89
N GLN A 19 21.75 -14.37 13.77
CA GLN A 19 21.63 -15.07 15.02
C GLN A 19 20.89 -14.38 16.17
N ASN A 20 20.34 -15.23 17.05
CA ASN A 20 19.73 -14.97 18.35
C ASN A 20 20.56 -14.13 19.34
N GLN A 21 19.90 -13.21 20.01
CA GLN A 21 20.21 -12.84 21.40
C GLN A 21 18.91 -12.63 22.18
N LYS A 22 18.77 -13.40 23.27
CA LYS A 22 17.70 -13.26 24.28
C LYS A 22 18.03 -12.10 25.22
N ASN A 23 17.05 -11.23 25.46
CA ASN A 23 17.04 -10.40 26.67
C ASN A 23 15.60 -10.32 27.21
N ASP A 24 15.43 -10.87 28.41
CA ASP A 24 14.21 -10.81 29.20
C ASP A 24 14.05 -9.42 29.83
N SER A 25 12.90 -8.77 29.62
CA SER A 25 12.44 -7.71 30.52
C SER A 25 10.93 -7.77 30.68
N HIS A 26 10.48 -8.27 31.82
CA HIS A 26 9.09 -8.18 32.28
C HIS A 26 8.75 -6.74 32.68
N ALA A 27 7.77 -6.13 32.02
CA ALA A 27 7.14 -4.90 32.47
C ALA A 27 5.73 -5.19 32.99
N SER A 28 5.50 -4.92 34.26
CA SER A 28 4.18 -4.95 34.90
C SER A 28 3.40 -3.66 34.55
N PHE A 29 2.20 -3.82 33.98
CA PHE A 29 1.32 -2.69 33.66
C PHE A 29 0.12 -2.64 34.59
N GLU A 30 0.10 -1.68 35.50
CA GLU A 30 -1.13 -1.15 36.11
C GLU A 30 -1.03 0.39 36.24
N SER A 31 -1.74 1.11 35.39
CA SER A 31 -2.17 2.48 35.65
C SER A 31 -3.48 2.76 34.93
N LYS A 32 -4.47 3.36 35.64
CA LYS A 32 -5.64 3.95 35.00
C LYS A 32 -5.16 5.08 34.09
N LYS A 33 -5.11 4.83 32.77
CA LYS A 33 -4.67 5.79 31.77
C LYS A 33 -5.87 6.55 31.21
N SER A 34 -5.69 7.84 30.94
CA SER A 34 -6.62 8.63 30.15
C SER A 34 -6.78 8.01 28.77
N GLU A 35 -8.00 7.92 28.26
CA GLU A 35 -8.28 7.49 26.89
C GLU A 35 -8.12 8.68 25.94
N ASN A 36 -7.62 8.42 24.74
CA ASN A 36 -7.54 9.43 23.67
C ASN A 36 -8.89 9.59 22.94
N GLN A 37 -8.94 10.43 21.90
CA GLN A 37 -10.16 10.68 21.10
C GLN A 37 -10.77 9.43 20.45
N PHE A 38 -10.02 8.33 20.35
CA PHE A 38 -10.47 7.04 19.80
C PHE A 38 -10.85 6.02 20.89
N GLY A 39 -10.91 6.41 22.16
CA GLY A 39 -11.18 5.51 23.27
C GLY A 39 -10.05 4.52 23.57
N LEU A 40 -8.82 4.84 23.15
CA LEU A 40 -7.64 3.99 23.30
C LEU A 40 -6.82 4.40 24.53
N PRO A 41 -6.17 3.46 25.22
CA PRO A 41 -5.31 3.77 26.38
C PRO A 41 -4.09 4.59 25.95
N ASP A 42 -3.59 5.49 26.82
CA ASP A 42 -2.37 6.23 26.51
C ASP A 42 -1.13 5.32 26.61
N SER A 43 -0.65 4.89 25.43
CA SER A 43 0.59 4.12 25.25
C SER A 43 1.31 4.58 23.98
N LEU A 44 2.56 4.19 23.79
CA LEU A 44 3.31 4.57 22.58
C LEU A 44 2.64 4.02 21.32
N SER A 45 2.21 2.75 21.33
CA SER A 45 1.52 2.12 20.21
C SER A 45 0.20 2.85 19.88
N THR A 46 -0.60 3.19 20.89
CA THR A 46 -1.86 3.92 20.67
C THR A 46 -1.63 5.33 20.13
N ARG A 47 -0.56 6.01 20.57
CA ARG A 47 -0.18 7.31 19.99
C ARG A 47 0.25 7.20 18.54
N ARG A 48 1.03 6.16 18.18
CA ARG A 48 1.42 5.89 16.78
C ARG A 48 0.21 5.56 15.91
N ILE A 49 -0.70 4.72 16.39
CA ILE A 49 -1.94 4.40 15.64
C ILE A 49 -2.82 5.65 15.47
N SER A 50 -3.00 6.45 16.53
CA SER A 50 -3.74 7.71 16.43
C SER A 50 -3.13 8.67 15.41
N PHE A 51 -1.80 8.77 15.40
CA PHE A 51 -1.07 9.59 14.42
C PHE A 51 -1.32 9.11 12.98
N VAL A 52 -1.25 7.80 12.74
CA VAL A 52 -1.53 7.24 11.41
C VAL A 52 -2.97 7.49 10.97
N LEU A 53 -3.95 7.36 11.87
CA LEU A 53 -5.35 7.65 11.57
C LEU A 53 -5.57 9.13 11.22
N ASP A 54 -4.92 10.05 11.93
CA ASP A 54 -4.95 11.48 11.62
C ASP A 54 -4.25 11.78 10.28
N LEU A 55 -3.12 11.11 9.99
CA LEU A 55 -2.42 11.22 8.71
C LEU A 55 -3.30 10.72 7.56
N LYS A 56 -3.89 9.53 7.69
CA LYS A 56 -4.85 8.98 6.73
C LYS A 56 -5.97 9.97 6.42
N LYS A 57 -6.59 10.55 7.45
CA LYS A 57 -7.66 11.54 7.29
C LYS A 57 -7.18 12.75 6.50
N SER A 58 -6.02 13.30 6.83
CA SER A 58 -5.46 14.48 6.17
C SER A 58 -5.10 14.20 4.71
N VAL A 59 -4.58 13.01 4.40
CA VAL A 59 -4.32 12.56 3.01
C VAL A 59 -5.62 12.42 2.23
N ALA A 60 -6.65 11.83 2.86
CA ALA A 60 -7.95 11.65 2.23
C ALA A 60 -8.60 12.98 1.85
N GLU A 61 -8.60 13.96 2.77
CA GLU A 61 -9.16 15.30 2.54
C GLU A 61 -8.50 16.02 1.34
N SER A 62 -7.21 15.81 1.12
CA SER A 62 -6.45 16.48 0.07
C SER A 62 -6.37 15.72 -1.25
N THR A 63 -6.60 14.40 -1.23
CA THR A 63 -6.25 13.53 -2.36
C THR A 63 -7.39 12.63 -2.83
N TRP A 64 -8.13 12.00 -1.89
CA TRP A 64 -9.16 11.00 -2.19
C TRP A 64 -10.19 10.94 -1.08
N SER A 65 -11.21 11.80 -1.14
CA SER A 65 -12.18 12.01 -0.05
C SER A 65 -12.82 10.72 0.47
N ASP A 66 -13.16 9.78 -0.40
CA ASP A 66 -13.80 8.51 -0.03
C ASP A 66 -12.90 7.62 0.84
N PHE A 67 -11.58 7.77 0.75
CA PHE A 67 -10.63 7.06 1.59
C PHE A 67 -10.75 7.43 3.07
N GLY A 68 -11.21 8.66 3.38
CA GLY A 68 -11.37 9.15 4.74
C GLY A 68 -12.79 9.09 5.31
N THR A 69 -13.83 8.97 4.46
CA THR A 69 -15.22 9.16 4.87
C THR A 69 -16.00 7.87 5.12
N LYS A 70 -15.58 6.76 4.54
CA LYS A 70 -16.21 5.45 4.82
C LYS A 70 -15.61 4.91 6.09
N ASN A 71 -16.43 4.27 6.94
CA ASN A 71 -16.02 3.51 8.13
C ASN A 71 -15.07 2.37 7.73
N ASN A 72 -13.86 2.74 7.35
CA ASN A 72 -12.77 1.84 7.00
C ASN A 72 -11.91 1.52 8.23
N GLU A 73 -12.48 1.72 9.42
CA GLU A 73 -11.89 1.31 10.68
C GLU A 73 -12.18 -0.17 10.87
N GLY A 74 -11.43 -1.00 10.14
CA GLY A 74 -11.38 -2.44 10.37
C GLY A 74 -10.50 -2.76 11.57
N THR A 75 -10.49 -4.04 11.96
CA THR A 75 -9.57 -4.52 12.99
C THR A 75 -8.14 -4.29 12.55
N LEU A 76 -7.36 -3.65 13.42
CA LEU A 76 -5.93 -3.41 13.24
C LEU A 76 -5.17 -4.15 14.34
N ILE A 77 -4.15 -4.93 13.96
CA ILE A 77 -3.28 -5.65 14.88
C ILE A 77 -1.89 -5.04 14.80
N TYR A 78 -1.39 -4.54 15.93
CA TYR A 78 -0.05 -3.97 16.06
C TYR A 78 0.85 -4.95 16.79
N PHE A 79 1.89 -5.44 16.13
CA PHE A 79 2.76 -6.51 16.59
C PHE A 79 4.03 -5.96 17.23
N HIS A 80 4.31 -6.46 18.43
CA HIS A 80 5.59 -6.42 19.13
C HIS A 80 6.33 -7.75 18.99
N ALA A 81 7.46 -7.93 19.66
CA ALA A 81 8.24 -9.16 19.59
C ALA A 81 7.43 -10.40 20.05
N ASP A 82 6.80 -10.32 21.24
CA ASP A 82 6.18 -11.46 21.90
C ASP A 82 4.66 -11.33 22.06
N TRP A 83 4.09 -10.18 21.76
CA TRP A 83 2.68 -9.86 21.96
C TRP A 83 2.18 -8.88 20.91
N SER A 84 0.87 -8.74 20.83
CA SER A 84 0.23 -7.79 19.92
C SER A 84 -0.93 -7.07 20.59
N GLU A 85 -1.20 -5.89 20.06
CA GLU A 85 -2.32 -5.03 20.44
C GLU A 85 -3.33 -5.05 19.31
N MET A 86 -4.60 -5.29 19.64
CA MET A 86 -5.69 -5.27 18.66
C MET A 86 -6.55 -4.05 18.92
N PHE A 87 -6.69 -3.23 17.90
CA PHE A 87 -7.50 -2.02 17.88
C PHE A 87 -8.77 -2.27 17.08
N PHE A 88 -9.90 -1.72 17.54
CA PHE A 88 -11.21 -1.83 16.87
C PHE A 88 -11.59 -3.29 16.57
N PRO A 89 -11.57 -4.18 17.56
CA PRO A 89 -11.67 -5.60 17.35
C PRO A 89 -13.03 -6.02 16.84
N ASP A 90 -13.02 -6.81 15.76
CA ASP A 90 -14.17 -7.58 15.27
C ASP A 90 -14.29 -8.89 16.04
N SER A 91 -15.51 -9.35 16.28
CA SER A 91 -15.76 -10.58 17.01
C SER A 91 -15.20 -11.84 16.33
N VAL A 92 -15.14 -11.87 15.01
CA VAL A 92 -14.58 -12.98 14.23
C VAL A 92 -13.07 -13.04 14.45
N VAL A 93 -12.40 -11.88 14.40
CA VAL A 93 -10.95 -11.77 14.64
C VAL A 93 -10.61 -12.18 16.06
N VAL A 94 -11.36 -11.65 17.05
CA VAL A 94 -11.17 -12.01 18.48
C VAL A 94 -11.30 -13.51 18.71
N ASN A 95 -12.30 -14.15 18.09
CA ASN A 95 -12.53 -15.59 18.24
C ASN A 95 -11.43 -16.44 17.58
N LYS A 96 -10.81 -15.96 16.49
CA LYS A 96 -9.68 -16.65 15.85
C LYS A 96 -8.39 -16.53 16.66
N LEU A 97 -8.15 -15.36 17.28
CA LEU A 97 -6.95 -15.12 18.09
C LEU A 97 -7.15 -15.59 19.53
N HIS A 98 -6.91 -16.87 19.75
CA HIS A 98 -7.05 -17.51 21.07
C HIS A 98 -6.23 -16.79 22.16
N LYS A 99 -6.82 -16.66 23.34
CA LYS A 99 -6.20 -16.06 24.55
C LYS A 99 -6.04 -14.53 24.54
N SER A 100 -6.88 -13.82 23.79
CA SER A 100 -6.95 -12.37 23.87
C SER A 100 -7.47 -11.91 25.22
N LYS A 101 -6.84 -10.85 25.78
CA LYS A 101 -7.28 -10.19 27.00
C LYS A 101 -7.90 -8.85 26.65
N LYS A 102 -9.22 -8.71 26.90
CA LYS A 102 -9.93 -7.45 26.69
C LYS A 102 -9.48 -6.39 27.72
N HIS A 103 -9.22 -5.19 27.25
CA HIS A 103 -8.97 -4.01 28.11
C HIS A 103 -10.08 -2.97 28.00
N SER A 104 -10.65 -2.80 26.80
CA SER A 104 -11.81 -1.94 26.53
C SER A 104 -12.60 -2.52 25.35
N ASP A 105 -13.69 -1.88 24.94
CA ASP A 105 -14.42 -2.30 23.74
C ASP A 105 -13.63 -2.05 22.45
N HIS A 106 -12.63 -1.19 22.47
CA HIS A 106 -11.82 -0.80 21.32
C HIS A 106 -10.39 -1.30 21.38
N TYR A 107 -10.00 -2.06 22.41
CA TYR A 107 -8.60 -2.43 22.63
C TYR A 107 -8.46 -3.77 23.35
N TRP A 108 -7.67 -4.68 22.76
CA TRP A 108 -7.36 -6.00 23.31
C TRP A 108 -5.86 -6.27 23.24
N LEU A 109 -5.37 -7.08 24.18
CA LEU A 109 -4.04 -7.66 24.13
C LEU A 109 -4.10 -9.13 23.81
N THR A 110 -3.18 -9.61 22.98
CA THR A 110 -3.01 -11.03 22.70
C THR A 110 -1.54 -11.41 22.66
N LYS A 111 -1.25 -12.68 22.91
CA LYS A 111 0.09 -13.21 22.72
C LYS A 111 0.34 -13.39 21.24
N ARG A 112 1.51 -12.98 20.75
CA ARG A 112 1.95 -13.31 19.41
C ARG A 112 2.20 -14.81 19.28
N THR A 113 1.66 -15.46 18.28
CA THR A 113 1.70 -16.93 18.08
C THR A 113 2.35 -17.33 16.77
N ASP A 114 2.50 -16.38 15.84
CA ASP A 114 3.14 -16.62 14.54
C ASP A 114 4.68 -16.55 14.65
N SER A 115 5.34 -16.99 13.57
CA SER A 115 6.78 -16.91 13.38
C SER A 115 7.17 -15.99 12.21
N ILE A 116 6.25 -15.14 11.76
CA ILE A 116 6.48 -14.22 10.65
C ILE A 116 7.46 -13.13 11.14
N PRO A 117 8.52 -12.82 10.39
CA PRO A 117 9.53 -11.86 10.84
C PRO A 117 8.95 -10.49 11.18
N TYR A 118 8.11 -9.96 10.33
CA TYR A 118 7.36 -8.72 10.54
C TYR A 118 6.06 -8.73 9.72
N HIS A 119 5.12 -7.91 10.14
CA HIS A 119 3.86 -7.65 9.46
C HIS A 119 3.84 -6.20 8.95
N MET A 120 3.45 -6.02 7.71
CA MET A 120 3.14 -4.75 7.07
C MET A 120 2.24 -5.06 5.88
N GLU A 121 0.99 -5.43 6.20
CA GLU A 121 0.06 -5.92 5.19
C GLU A 121 -1.40 -5.80 5.64
N VAL A 122 -2.29 -5.86 4.66
CA VAL A 122 -3.71 -6.11 4.88
C VAL A 122 -4.03 -7.54 4.46
N MET A 123 -4.49 -8.35 5.41
CA MET A 123 -4.83 -9.74 5.18
C MET A 123 -6.31 -9.90 4.90
N ILE A 124 -6.62 -10.59 3.80
CA ILE A 124 -7.98 -10.97 3.43
C ILE A 124 -7.97 -12.40 2.86
N SER A 125 -8.98 -13.20 3.17
CA SER A 125 -9.23 -14.51 2.55
C SER A 125 -10.49 -14.47 1.73
N PHE A 126 -10.42 -14.98 0.52
CA PHE A 126 -11.58 -15.20 -0.34
C PHE A 126 -12.21 -16.60 -0.11
N ASN A 127 -11.59 -17.43 0.73
CA ASN A 127 -12.07 -18.77 1.04
C ASN A 127 -12.62 -18.83 2.46
N GLU A 128 -13.91 -19.16 2.61
CA GLU A 128 -14.57 -19.29 3.92
C GLU A 128 -14.04 -20.47 4.75
N GLU A 129 -13.44 -21.49 4.09
CA GLU A 129 -12.88 -22.67 4.74
C GLU A 129 -11.40 -22.48 5.16
N ASP A 130 -10.86 -21.26 5.00
CA ASP A 130 -9.46 -20.98 5.31
C ASP A 130 -9.20 -21.16 6.82
N SER A 131 -8.38 -22.15 7.14
CA SER A 131 -8.08 -22.53 8.53
C SER A 131 -6.86 -21.80 9.10
N LEU A 132 -6.18 -20.98 8.30
CA LEU A 132 -5.01 -20.26 8.74
C LEU A 132 -5.39 -19.14 9.73
N GLU A 133 -4.66 -19.05 10.82
CA GLU A 133 -4.95 -18.14 11.94
C GLU A 133 -5.03 -16.67 11.53
N PHE A 134 -4.21 -16.26 10.53
CA PHE A 134 -4.09 -14.89 10.07
C PHE A 134 -4.87 -14.58 8.78
N PHE A 135 -5.69 -15.49 8.29
CA PHE A 135 -6.54 -15.24 7.13
C PHE A 135 -7.98 -14.95 7.56
N PHE A 136 -8.50 -13.83 7.15
CA PHE A 136 -9.81 -13.31 7.53
C PHE A 136 -10.66 -13.00 6.30
N LYS A 137 -11.98 -13.25 6.39
CA LYS A 137 -12.92 -12.93 5.32
C LYS A 137 -13.05 -11.43 5.08
N ASN A 138 -13.03 -10.64 6.14
CA ASN A 138 -12.95 -9.18 6.06
C ASN A 138 -11.50 -8.74 6.17
N PRO A 139 -11.11 -7.62 5.55
CA PRO A 139 -9.75 -7.11 5.64
C PRO A 139 -9.34 -6.87 7.10
N VAL A 140 -8.15 -7.34 7.47
CA VAL A 140 -7.54 -7.08 8.78
C VAL A 140 -6.17 -6.47 8.54
N GLU A 141 -5.94 -5.32 9.12
CA GLU A 141 -4.69 -4.59 9.05
C GLU A 141 -3.69 -5.17 10.06
N GLN A 142 -2.45 -5.43 9.62
CA GLN A 142 -1.42 -6.07 10.43
C GLN A 142 -0.10 -5.30 10.30
N TYR A 143 0.36 -4.69 11.40
CA TYR A 143 1.54 -3.83 11.39
C TYR A 143 2.49 -4.17 12.54
N SER A 144 3.72 -4.48 12.23
CA SER A 144 4.78 -4.54 13.23
C SER A 144 5.16 -3.16 13.72
N SER A 145 5.59 -3.06 14.97
CA SER A 145 6.15 -1.83 15.52
C SER A 145 7.36 -1.35 14.72
N VAL A 146 7.65 -0.06 14.80
CA VAL A 146 8.82 0.53 14.13
C VAL A 146 10.11 -0.20 14.51
N GLU A 147 10.19 -0.62 15.77
CA GLU A 147 11.34 -1.37 16.32
C GLU A 147 11.46 -2.78 15.73
N GLU A 148 10.33 -3.44 15.50
CA GLU A 148 10.34 -4.80 14.95
C GLU A 148 10.61 -4.78 13.44
N ILE A 149 9.90 -3.95 12.68
CA ILE A 149 10.09 -3.87 11.24
C ILE A 149 11.48 -3.36 10.87
N GLY A 150 12.04 -2.40 11.61
CA GLY A 150 13.38 -1.85 11.40
C GLY A 150 14.53 -2.85 11.58
N LYS A 151 14.27 -4.05 12.11
CA LYS A 151 15.24 -5.15 12.15
C LYS A 151 15.38 -5.86 10.79
N HIS A 152 14.43 -5.67 9.87
CA HIS A 152 14.30 -6.43 8.64
C HIS A 152 14.42 -5.58 7.38
N ILE A 153 13.85 -4.36 7.44
CA ILE A 153 13.89 -3.39 6.34
C ILE A 153 14.31 -2.01 6.88
N PRO A 154 14.84 -1.11 6.04
CA PRO A 154 15.37 0.18 6.47
C PRO A 154 14.26 1.19 6.81
N VAL A 155 13.49 0.90 7.86
CA VAL A 155 12.50 1.82 8.45
C VAL A 155 13.08 2.36 9.75
N GLU A 156 13.51 3.61 9.71
CA GLU A 156 14.27 4.22 10.80
C GLU A 156 13.43 5.13 11.70
N SER A 157 12.30 5.64 11.17
CA SER A 157 11.45 6.60 11.86
C SER A 157 9.98 6.22 11.87
N THR A 158 9.26 6.75 12.86
CA THR A 158 7.80 6.61 12.95
C THR A 158 7.10 7.28 11.77
N GLU A 159 7.67 8.34 11.22
CA GLU A 159 7.13 9.04 10.05
C GLU A 159 7.20 8.17 8.80
N MET A 160 8.36 7.53 8.52
CA MET A 160 8.49 6.58 7.41
C MET A 160 7.54 5.41 7.59
N TRP A 161 7.50 4.84 8.79
CA TRP A 161 6.59 3.76 9.14
C TRP A 161 5.12 4.17 8.89
N ALA A 162 4.74 5.39 9.28
CA ALA A 162 3.38 5.89 9.11
C ALA A 162 2.97 6.01 7.64
N THR A 163 3.87 6.42 6.73
CA THR A 163 3.56 6.50 5.29
C THR A 163 3.33 5.11 4.70
N MET A 164 4.10 4.10 5.13
CA MET A 164 3.90 2.71 4.74
C MET A 164 2.56 2.16 5.27
N VAL A 165 2.22 2.46 6.52
CA VAL A 165 0.92 2.04 7.09
C VAL A 165 -0.23 2.68 6.33
N VAL A 166 -0.13 3.95 5.92
CA VAL A 166 -1.16 4.61 5.11
C VAL A 166 -1.29 3.97 3.72
N HIS A 167 -0.18 3.47 3.12
CA HIS A 167 -0.20 2.64 1.92
C HIS A 167 -1.07 1.40 2.14
N GLU A 168 -0.81 0.64 3.19
CA GLU A 168 -1.57 -0.58 3.51
C GLU A 168 -3.04 -0.28 3.86
N MET A 169 -3.31 0.82 4.58
CA MET A 169 -4.68 1.27 4.84
C MET A 169 -5.44 1.57 3.55
N PHE A 170 -4.73 1.94 2.48
CA PHE A 170 -5.36 2.11 1.18
C PHE A 170 -5.77 0.76 0.55
N HIS A 171 -4.99 -0.30 0.75
CA HIS A 171 -5.42 -1.65 0.38
C HIS A 171 -6.69 -2.08 1.14
N HIS A 172 -6.78 -1.76 2.43
CA HIS A 172 -8.03 -1.99 3.17
C HIS A 172 -9.21 -1.24 2.53
N PHE A 173 -9.02 0.01 2.12
CA PHE A 173 -10.05 0.78 1.42
C PHE A 173 -10.44 0.13 0.07
N GLN A 174 -9.49 -0.36 -0.70
CA GLN A 174 -9.75 -1.12 -1.93
C GLN A 174 -10.59 -2.37 -1.64
N TYR A 175 -10.23 -3.13 -0.63
CA TYR A 175 -10.94 -4.36 -0.25
C TYR A 175 -12.30 -4.14 0.41
N ASN A 176 -12.60 -2.94 0.86
CA ASN A 176 -13.94 -2.54 1.29
C ASN A 176 -14.85 -2.14 0.13
N ASN A 177 -14.32 -1.98 -1.09
CA ASN A 177 -15.15 -1.77 -2.27
C ASN A 177 -15.65 -3.11 -2.81
N SER A 178 -16.95 -3.35 -2.74
CA SER A 178 -17.56 -4.64 -3.09
C SER A 178 -17.37 -5.05 -4.56
N LYS A 179 -17.27 -4.08 -5.49
CA LYS A 179 -17.02 -4.38 -6.90
C LYS A 179 -15.57 -4.79 -7.10
N TYR A 180 -14.64 -4.09 -6.46
CA TYR A 180 -13.22 -4.37 -6.51
C TYR A 180 -12.91 -5.76 -5.94
N VAL A 181 -13.41 -6.07 -4.74
CA VAL A 181 -13.25 -7.39 -4.11
C VAL A 181 -13.84 -8.49 -4.96
N LYS A 182 -15.07 -8.29 -5.47
CA LYS A 182 -15.71 -9.30 -6.33
C LYS A 182 -14.86 -9.58 -7.58
N TYR A 183 -14.30 -8.54 -8.21
CA TYR A 183 -13.43 -8.70 -9.37
C TYR A 183 -12.13 -9.43 -9.00
N ALA A 184 -11.50 -9.06 -7.89
CA ALA A 184 -10.32 -9.74 -7.36
C ALA A 184 -10.57 -11.24 -7.11
N GLU A 185 -11.69 -11.58 -6.47
CA GLU A 185 -12.06 -12.95 -6.12
C GLU A 185 -12.44 -13.78 -7.35
N THR A 186 -13.41 -13.28 -8.16
CA THR A 186 -14.08 -14.09 -9.18
C THR A 186 -13.43 -14.03 -10.55
N VAL A 187 -12.57 -13.05 -10.80
CA VAL A 187 -11.90 -12.87 -12.08
C VAL A 187 -10.40 -13.07 -11.93
N ILE A 188 -9.73 -12.25 -11.13
CA ILE A 188 -8.25 -12.30 -11.02
C ILE A 188 -7.78 -13.55 -10.27
N GLY A 189 -8.40 -13.86 -9.11
CA GLY A 189 -7.99 -14.96 -8.25
C GLY A 189 -8.16 -16.36 -8.84
N VAL A 190 -8.99 -16.49 -9.90
CA VAL A 190 -9.19 -17.76 -10.60
C VAL A 190 -8.31 -17.97 -11.82
N LEU A 191 -7.56 -16.93 -12.24
CA LEU A 191 -6.66 -17.03 -13.39
C LEU A 191 -5.46 -17.94 -13.11
N PRO A 192 -4.93 -18.63 -14.13
CA PRO A 192 -3.70 -19.41 -14.01
C PRO A 192 -2.42 -18.54 -13.98
N PHE A 193 -2.55 -17.24 -14.06
CA PHE A 193 -1.49 -16.24 -14.08
C PHE A 193 -1.75 -15.24 -12.96
N ASP A 194 -0.72 -14.90 -12.15
CA ASP A 194 -0.84 -13.99 -10.98
C ASP A 194 0.38 -13.06 -10.87
N SER A 195 0.50 -12.29 -9.78
CA SER A 195 1.63 -11.37 -9.55
C SER A 195 2.99 -12.08 -9.57
N ARG A 196 3.07 -13.32 -9.09
CA ARG A 196 4.32 -14.12 -9.11
C ARG A 196 4.76 -14.40 -10.54
N ASN A 197 3.80 -14.64 -11.43
CA ASN A 197 4.10 -14.82 -12.85
C ASN A 197 4.59 -13.52 -13.52
N LEU A 198 4.03 -12.34 -13.12
CA LEU A 198 4.55 -11.05 -13.57
C LEU A 198 6.00 -10.84 -13.12
N VAL A 199 6.30 -11.12 -11.86
CA VAL A 199 7.66 -11.03 -11.29
C VAL A 199 8.61 -11.99 -12.01
N ALA A 200 8.22 -13.27 -12.16
CA ALA A 200 9.02 -14.27 -12.86
C ALA A 200 9.32 -13.84 -14.29
N LEU A 201 8.31 -13.34 -15.03
CA LEU A 201 8.51 -12.86 -16.40
C LEU A 201 9.51 -11.70 -16.46
N CYS A 202 9.46 -10.75 -15.52
CA CYS A 202 10.45 -9.67 -15.45
C CYS A 202 11.87 -10.14 -15.10
N GLN A 203 12.00 -11.16 -14.25
CA GLN A 203 13.30 -11.70 -13.84
C GLN A 203 13.94 -12.57 -14.91
N GLU A 204 13.13 -13.34 -15.63
CA GLU A 204 13.59 -14.32 -16.61
C GLU A 204 13.76 -13.73 -18.01
N ASP A 205 12.88 -12.79 -18.43
CA ASP A 205 12.93 -12.14 -19.74
C ASP A 205 13.45 -10.70 -19.64
N LYS A 206 14.76 -10.52 -19.93
CA LYS A 206 15.40 -9.21 -19.96
C LYS A 206 14.79 -8.25 -20.98
N GLN A 207 14.20 -8.78 -22.07
CA GLN A 207 13.55 -7.95 -23.07
C GLN A 207 12.22 -7.40 -22.54
N PHE A 208 11.44 -8.23 -21.84
CA PHE A 208 10.22 -7.79 -21.19
C PHE A 208 10.52 -6.64 -20.21
N LEU A 209 11.46 -6.84 -19.28
CA LEU A 209 11.87 -5.82 -18.33
C LEU A 209 12.39 -4.55 -19.00
N SER A 210 13.17 -4.68 -20.09
CA SER A 210 13.66 -3.53 -20.86
C SER A 210 12.51 -2.73 -21.49
N MET A 211 11.47 -3.38 -21.97
CA MET A 211 10.28 -2.71 -22.51
C MET A 211 9.51 -1.97 -21.42
N ILE A 212 9.33 -2.58 -20.24
CA ILE A 212 8.73 -1.93 -19.06
C ILE A 212 9.50 -0.67 -18.67
N ARG A 213 10.83 -0.76 -18.59
CA ARG A 213 11.67 0.40 -18.26
C ARG A 213 11.54 1.54 -19.28
N ASN A 214 11.50 1.20 -20.57
CA ASN A 214 11.26 2.20 -21.62
C ASN A 214 9.86 2.84 -21.49
N GLU A 215 8.83 2.07 -21.12
CA GLU A 215 7.50 2.61 -20.84
C GLU A 215 7.55 3.59 -19.66
N ASN A 216 8.25 3.22 -18.59
CA ASN A 216 8.44 4.08 -17.42
C ASN A 216 9.22 5.37 -17.75
N ASP A 217 10.28 5.27 -18.55
CA ASP A 217 11.08 6.44 -18.98
C ASP A 217 10.21 7.43 -19.77
N ILE A 218 9.29 6.93 -20.61
CA ILE A 218 8.34 7.79 -21.34
C ILE A 218 7.38 8.47 -20.37
N LEU A 219 6.84 7.76 -19.37
CA LEU A 219 5.97 8.34 -18.34
C LEU A 219 6.70 9.42 -17.53
N MET A 220 7.95 9.16 -17.12
CA MET A 220 8.77 10.13 -16.40
C MET A 220 9.06 11.37 -17.24
N THR A 221 9.33 11.20 -18.53
CA THR A 221 9.52 12.31 -19.47
C THR A 221 8.22 13.12 -19.62
N ALA A 222 7.06 12.47 -19.74
CA ALA A 222 5.76 13.15 -19.81
C ALA A 222 5.43 13.93 -18.52
N LEU A 223 5.82 13.38 -17.36
CA LEU A 223 5.68 14.05 -16.06
C LEU A 223 6.54 15.31 -15.95
N ALA A 224 7.74 15.31 -16.55
CA ALA A 224 8.65 16.45 -16.54
C ALA A 224 8.31 17.49 -17.63
N GLU A 225 7.61 17.12 -18.72
CA GLU A 225 7.34 17.98 -19.85
C GLU A 225 6.31 19.07 -19.51
N GLU A 226 6.65 20.33 -19.73
CA GLU A 226 5.77 21.48 -19.44
C GLU A 226 4.88 21.86 -20.64
N ASP A 227 5.37 21.63 -21.86
CA ASP A 227 4.55 21.87 -23.06
C ASP A 227 3.45 20.82 -23.20
N LYS A 228 2.21 21.30 -23.21
CA LYS A 228 1.05 20.42 -23.27
C LYS A 228 1.03 19.53 -24.51
N VAL A 229 1.39 20.06 -25.69
CA VAL A 229 1.35 19.30 -26.95
C VAL A 229 2.43 18.22 -26.96
N ALA A 230 3.60 18.52 -26.45
CA ALA A 230 4.69 17.56 -26.27
C ALA A 230 4.28 16.47 -25.25
N CYS A 231 3.68 16.87 -24.11
CA CYS A 231 3.17 15.95 -23.11
C CYS A 231 2.10 14.99 -23.71
N ASP A 232 1.10 15.49 -24.44
CA ASP A 232 0.08 14.69 -25.11
C ASP A 232 0.70 13.69 -26.12
N SER A 233 1.77 14.11 -26.80
CA SER A 233 2.53 13.24 -27.73
C SER A 233 3.26 12.11 -26.97
N LEU A 234 3.82 12.40 -25.78
CA LEU A 234 4.46 11.43 -24.93
C LEU A 234 3.45 10.43 -24.33
N VAL A 235 2.26 10.89 -23.92
CA VAL A 235 1.17 9.99 -23.50
C VAL A 235 0.83 9.01 -24.61
N SER A 236 0.66 9.51 -25.83
CA SER A 236 0.38 8.67 -27.01
C SER A 236 1.52 7.68 -27.30
N ALA A 237 2.78 8.10 -27.11
CA ALA A 237 3.96 7.25 -27.26
C ALA A 237 4.01 6.15 -26.20
N TYR A 238 3.68 6.46 -24.95
CA TYR A 238 3.54 5.48 -23.87
C TYR A 238 2.52 4.40 -24.23
N LEU A 239 1.30 4.80 -24.56
CA LEU A 239 0.21 3.87 -24.92
C LEU A 239 0.60 2.95 -26.08
N LYS A 240 1.21 3.51 -27.12
CA LYS A 240 1.71 2.75 -28.27
C LYS A 240 2.79 1.74 -27.87
N THR A 241 3.72 2.14 -27.00
CA THR A 241 4.83 1.30 -26.55
C THR A 241 4.32 0.14 -25.70
N ARG A 242 3.42 0.44 -24.74
CA ARG A 242 2.75 -0.58 -23.92
C ARG A 242 1.97 -1.57 -24.79
N ASN A 243 1.13 -1.09 -25.70
CA ASN A 243 0.31 -1.94 -26.55
C ASN A 243 1.19 -2.88 -27.42
N LYS A 244 2.34 -2.40 -27.87
CA LYS A 244 3.31 -3.26 -28.58
C LYS A 244 3.85 -4.38 -27.69
N ARG A 245 4.18 -4.10 -26.44
CA ARG A 245 4.63 -5.12 -25.48
C ARG A 245 3.52 -6.12 -25.17
N ILE A 246 2.34 -5.63 -24.82
CA ILE A 246 1.18 -6.49 -24.52
C ILE A 246 0.84 -7.39 -25.70
N THR A 247 0.76 -6.86 -26.91
CA THR A 247 0.48 -7.65 -28.14
C THR A 247 1.52 -8.74 -28.36
N LYS A 248 2.79 -8.46 -28.06
CA LYS A 248 3.87 -9.45 -28.20
C LYS A 248 3.71 -10.58 -27.20
N TYR A 249 3.48 -10.25 -25.91
CA TYR A 249 3.55 -11.24 -24.82
C TYR A 249 2.21 -11.92 -24.52
N ASN A 250 1.07 -11.33 -24.84
CA ASN A 250 -0.25 -11.96 -24.66
C ASN A 250 -0.41 -13.28 -25.44
N LYS A 251 0.40 -13.52 -26.48
CA LYS A 251 0.36 -14.78 -27.23
C LYS A 251 0.80 -15.97 -26.37
N GLU A 252 1.79 -15.76 -25.53
CA GLU A 252 2.36 -16.78 -24.64
C GLU A 252 1.73 -16.70 -23.22
N HIS A 253 1.27 -15.50 -22.85
CA HIS A 253 0.67 -15.20 -21.54
C HIS A 253 -0.70 -14.52 -21.72
N PRO A 254 -1.76 -15.26 -22.07
CA PRO A 254 -3.05 -14.67 -22.50
C PRO A 254 -3.76 -13.87 -21.41
N HIS A 255 -3.35 -13.98 -20.14
CA HIS A 255 -3.91 -13.22 -19.02
C HIS A 255 -3.00 -12.08 -18.53
N LEU A 256 -1.86 -11.87 -19.20
CA LEU A 256 -0.87 -10.87 -18.80
C LEU A 256 -1.48 -9.48 -18.62
N GLU A 257 -2.20 -9.00 -19.64
CA GLU A 257 -2.78 -7.65 -19.62
C GLU A 257 -3.78 -7.47 -18.47
N GLN A 258 -4.68 -8.43 -18.30
CA GLN A 258 -5.72 -8.38 -17.28
C GLN A 258 -5.13 -8.37 -15.86
N VAL A 259 -4.14 -9.22 -15.62
CA VAL A 259 -3.48 -9.33 -14.32
C VAL A 259 -2.59 -8.11 -14.06
N GLU A 260 -1.84 -7.66 -15.07
CA GLU A 260 -1.04 -6.44 -14.98
C GLU A 260 -1.92 -5.22 -14.64
N ASN A 261 -3.04 -5.04 -15.33
CA ASN A 261 -3.97 -3.93 -15.07
C ASN A 261 -4.46 -3.93 -13.64
N TYR A 262 -4.81 -5.10 -13.11
CA TYR A 262 -5.25 -5.24 -11.73
C TYR A 262 -4.16 -4.81 -10.74
N TYR A 263 -2.94 -5.35 -10.86
CA TYR A 263 -1.85 -5.03 -9.93
C TYR A 263 -1.31 -3.61 -10.10
N VAL A 264 -1.34 -3.06 -11.29
CA VAL A 264 -1.00 -1.64 -11.55
C VAL A 264 -1.98 -0.70 -10.82
N ILE A 265 -3.28 -1.05 -10.77
CA ILE A 265 -4.26 -0.30 -9.97
C ILE A 265 -3.98 -0.52 -8.48
N GLN A 266 -3.91 -1.78 -8.05
CA GLN A 266 -3.81 -2.13 -6.65
C GLN A 266 -2.61 -1.45 -5.99
N GLU A 267 -1.43 -1.75 -6.47
CA GLU A 267 -0.17 -1.33 -5.86
C GLU A 267 0.20 0.11 -6.23
N GLY A 268 -0.06 0.49 -7.48
CA GLY A 268 0.23 1.84 -7.94
C GLY A 268 -0.57 2.91 -7.23
N SER A 269 -1.84 2.64 -6.92
CA SER A 269 -2.67 3.61 -6.19
C SER A 269 -2.30 3.68 -4.70
N ALA A 270 -1.93 2.57 -4.08
CA ALA A 270 -1.44 2.55 -2.71
C ALA A 270 -0.10 3.31 -2.58
N ARG A 271 0.85 3.09 -3.53
CA ARG A 271 2.11 3.86 -3.61
C ARG A 271 1.86 5.35 -3.86
N TYR A 272 0.86 5.69 -4.66
CA TYR A 272 0.47 7.08 -4.86
C TYR A 272 -0.03 7.74 -3.56
N ILE A 273 -0.82 7.03 -2.76
CA ILE A 273 -1.30 7.51 -1.45
C ILE A 273 -0.14 7.61 -0.44
N GLU A 274 0.79 6.66 -0.42
CA GLU A 274 2.04 6.73 0.35
C GLU A 274 2.81 8.02 0.03
N TYR A 275 3.05 8.29 -1.25
CA TYR A 275 3.70 9.51 -1.71
C TYR A 275 2.96 10.79 -1.28
N LYS A 276 1.62 10.81 -1.39
CA LYS A 276 0.81 11.95 -0.93
C LYS A 276 0.89 12.14 0.58
N SER A 277 1.03 11.07 1.35
CA SER A 277 1.19 11.16 2.81
C SER A 277 2.50 11.84 3.21
N MET A 278 3.58 11.69 2.44
CA MET A 278 4.84 12.40 2.66
C MET A 278 4.66 13.92 2.55
N PHE A 279 3.89 14.41 1.56
CA PHE A 279 3.58 15.84 1.46
C PHE A 279 2.70 16.35 2.60
N VAL A 280 1.75 15.55 3.05
CA VAL A 280 0.93 15.89 4.22
C VAL A 280 1.81 16.02 5.45
N LEU A 281 2.74 15.09 5.67
CA LEU A 281 3.71 15.14 6.77
C LEU A 281 4.57 16.41 6.70
N LYS A 282 5.09 16.75 5.53
CA LYS A 282 5.84 18.00 5.33
C LYS A 282 5.03 19.23 5.81
N SER A 283 3.76 19.31 5.41
CA SER A 283 2.89 20.42 5.82
C SER A 283 2.52 20.34 7.31
N TYR A 284 2.42 19.14 7.85
CA TYR A 284 2.08 18.86 9.23
C TYR A 284 3.15 19.33 10.22
N PHE A 285 4.43 19.11 9.92
CA PHE A 285 5.54 19.59 10.75
C PHE A 285 5.64 21.11 10.81
N ASN A 286 5.10 21.80 9.82
CA ASN A 286 5.09 23.26 9.75
C ASN A 286 3.89 23.91 10.47
N LYS A 287 2.94 23.13 11.01
CA LYS A 287 1.80 23.66 11.78
C LYS A 287 2.21 23.89 13.24
N PRO A 288 1.89 25.06 13.84
CA PRO A 288 2.20 25.34 15.26
C PRO A 288 1.58 24.32 16.23
N ASP A 289 0.44 23.75 15.86
CA ASP A 289 -0.35 22.80 16.65
C ASP A 289 -0.18 21.36 16.16
N ALA A 290 0.86 21.06 15.38
CA ALA A 290 1.12 19.68 14.94
C ALA A 290 1.17 18.78 16.17
N PRO A 291 0.34 17.72 16.28
CA PRO A 291 0.43 16.79 17.39
C PRO A 291 1.78 16.10 17.31
N VAL A 292 2.70 16.58 18.11
CA VAL A 292 3.97 15.89 18.31
C VAL A 292 3.63 14.57 18.98
N ILE A 293 4.13 13.46 18.45
CA ILE A 293 4.07 12.19 19.17
C ILE A 293 5.05 12.31 20.33
N LEU A 294 4.62 12.97 21.40
CA LEU A 294 5.41 13.22 22.57
C LEU A 294 5.94 11.90 23.12
N ASN A 295 7.23 11.86 23.40
CA ASN A 295 7.92 10.71 23.94
C ASN A 295 7.98 9.47 23.01
N ASP A 296 7.93 9.64 21.71
CA ASP A 296 8.30 8.58 20.76
C ASP A 296 9.77 8.76 20.34
N PRO A 297 10.67 7.85 20.76
CA PRO A 297 12.10 7.95 20.42
C PRO A 297 12.39 7.74 18.93
N LYS A 298 11.42 7.24 18.17
CA LYS A 298 11.52 7.02 16.72
C LYS A 298 10.85 8.13 15.92
N PHE A 299 10.16 9.08 16.55
CA PHE A 299 9.65 10.28 15.91
C PHE A 299 10.77 11.33 15.86
N ILE A 300 11.42 11.49 14.71
CA ILE A 300 12.67 12.24 14.55
C ILE A 300 12.53 13.48 13.69
N ASN A 301 11.31 13.92 13.35
CA ASN A 301 11.05 14.98 12.40
C ASN A 301 11.81 14.71 11.08
N TYR A 302 11.44 13.65 10.39
CA TYR A 302 12.13 13.15 9.21
C TYR A 302 12.33 14.25 8.14
N THR A 303 13.50 14.85 8.15
CA THR A 303 13.80 16.06 7.37
C THR A 303 13.84 15.83 5.87
N GLU A 304 14.00 14.58 5.42
CA GLU A 304 13.95 14.24 3.99
C GLU A 304 12.57 14.51 3.38
N PHE A 305 11.50 14.57 4.19
CA PHE A 305 10.19 14.99 3.71
C PHE A 305 10.07 16.51 3.48
N GLU A 306 11.03 17.31 3.92
CA GLU A 306 11.06 18.74 3.64
C GLU A 306 11.31 19.01 2.14
N GLU A 307 12.12 18.16 1.51
CA GLU A 307 12.41 18.24 0.08
C GLU A 307 12.33 16.84 -0.56
N ILE A 308 11.15 16.46 -1.04
CA ILE A 308 10.92 15.15 -1.69
C ILE A 308 11.43 15.24 -3.13
N ASP A 309 12.64 14.78 -3.35
CA ASP A 309 13.23 14.62 -4.69
C ASP A 309 13.20 13.15 -5.10
N LEU A 310 12.38 12.83 -6.11
CA LEU A 310 12.24 11.47 -6.66
C LEU A 310 13.50 10.94 -7.36
N ASN A 311 14.51 11.78 -7.57
CA ASN A 311 15.82 11.36 -8.07
C ASN A 311 16.80 11.05 -6.93
N ASN A 312 16.43 11.34 -5.69
CA ASN A 312 17.21 11.01 -4.50
C ASN A 312 17.06 9.52 -4.16
N ASP A 313 18.11 8.89 -3.69
CA ASP A 313 18.13 7.47 -3.29
C ASP A 313 17.06 7.13 -2.26
N ALA A 314 16.67 8.07 -1.39
CA ALA A 314 15.61 7.88 -0.40
C ALA A 314 14.22 7.70 -1.01
N PHE A 315 13.97 8.27 -2.20
CA PHE A 315 12.64 8.27 -2.84
C PHE A 315 12.61 7.65 -4.23
N ASN A 316 13.77 7.28 -4.81
CA ASN A 316 13.82 6.75 -6.18
C ASN A 316 13.08 5.40 -6.32
N TYR A 317 12.89 4.65 -5.24
CA TYR A 317 12.09 3.41 -5.23
C TYR A 317 10.65 3.64 -5.69
N LEU A 318 10.11 4.85 -5.50
CA LEU A 318 8.76 5.21 -5.98
C LEU A 318 8.66 5.20 -7.51
N VAL A 319 9.74 5.55 -8.20
CA VAL A 319 9.77 5.75 -9.66
C VAL A 319 10.63 4.74 -10.42
N TYR A 320 11.37 3.88 -9.73
CA TYR A 320 12.23 2.89 -10.37
C TYR A 320 11.45 1.63 -10.74
N ALA A 321 11.39 1.30 -12.03
CA ALA A 321 10.77 0.08 -12.51
C ALA A 321 11.73 -1.12 -12.34
N GLY A 322 11.66 -1.76 -11.18
CA GLY A 322 12.38 -2.98 -10.84
C GLY A 322 11.74 -4.23 -11.45
N SER A 323 12.40 -5.38 -11.30
CA SER A 323 11.87 -6.66 -11.77
C SER A 323 10.78 -7.25 -10.85
N THR A 324 10.70 -6.78 -9.61
CA THR A 324 9.79 -7.30 -8.60
C THR A 324 8.56 -6.42 -8.39
N ASP A 325 8.64 -5.13 -8.71
CA ASP A 325 7.71 -4.10 -8.28
C ASP A 325 7.35 -3.06 -9.36
N TYR A 326 7.64 -3.35 -10.63
CA TYR A 326 7.38 -2.40 -11.71
C TYR A 326 5.93 -1.92 -11.79
N HIS A 327 4.98 -2.76 -11.43
CA HIS A 327 3.56 -2.43 -11.46
C HIS A 327 3.21 -1.35 -10.43
N TYR A 328 3.89 -1.31 -9.28
CA TYR A 328 3.82 -0.20 -8.33
C TYR A 328 4.20 1.12 -9.00
N THR A 329 5.37 1.12 -9.64
CA THR A 329 5.96 2.31 -10.27
C THR A 329 5.14 2.80 -11.45
N ILE A 330 4.73 1.89 -12.34
CA ILE A 330 3.93 2.24 -13.52
C ILE A 330 2.59 2.85 -13.09
N GLY A 331 1.87 2.23 -12.16
CA GLY A 331 0.61 2.74 -11.65
C GLY A 331 0.76 4.09 -10.96
N PHE A 332 1.78 4.23 -10.11
CA PHE A 332 2.12 5.49 -9.44
C PHE A 332 2.36 6.63 -10.45
N ASN A 333 3.15 6.38 -11.49
CA ASN A 333 3.48 7.40 -12.48
C ASN A 333 2.28 7.75 -13.38
N ILE A 334 1.43 6.78 -13.72
CA ILE A 334 0.19 7.05 -14.47
C ILE A 334 -0.74 7.94 -13.65
N MET A 335 -0.93 7.66 -12.36
CA MET A 335 -1.80 8.48 -11.51
C MET A 335 -1.29 9.92 -11.35
N ARG A 336 0.03 10.10 -11.20
CA ARG A 336 0.65 11.44 -11.20
C ARG A 336 0.42 12.16 -12.52
N LEU A 337 0.52 11.43 -13.62
CA LEU A 337 0.30 12.00 -14.97
C LEU A 337 -1.16 12.39 -15.17
N LEU A 338 -2.11 11.55 -14.77
CA LEU A 338 -3.55 11.87 -14.82
C LEU A 338 -3.88 13.11 -13.98
N ASP A 339 -3.27 13.25 -12.78
CA ASP A 339 -3.42 14.47 -11.98
C ASP A 339 -2.85 15.71 -12.70
N LYS A 340 -1.66 15.60 -13.29
CA LYS A 340 -1.03 16.67 -14.08
C LYS A 340 -1.91 17.09 -15.26
N LEU A 341 -2.53 16.12 -15.92
CA LEU A 341 -3.45 16.33 -17.05
C LEU A 341 -4.84 16.81 -16.60
N GLN A 342 -5.10 16.89 -15.29
CA GLN A 342 -6.39 17.26 -14.68
C GLN A 342 -7.54 16.37 -15.19
N PHE A 343 -7.27 15.08 -15.41
CA PHE A 343 -8.25 14.10 -15.87
C PHE A 343 -8.88 13.36 -14.70
N GLU A 344 -10.21 13.36 -14.61
CA GLU A 344 -10.95 12.70 -13.54
C GLU A 344 -10.96 11.18 -13.71
N TYR A 345 -10.44 10.45 -12.73
CA TYR A 345 -10.37 8.98 -12.75
C TYR A 345 -10.68 8.34 -11.37
N LYS A 346 -10.33 9.00 -10.28
CA LYS A 346 -10.37 8.43 -8.92
C LYS A 346 -11.76 7.94 -8.52
N LYS A 347 -12.80 8.69 -8.90
CA LYS A 347 -14.18 8.36 -8.57
C LYS A 347 -14.62 6.98 -9.06
N ASN A 348 -14.12 6.57 -10.23
CA ASN A 348 -14.54 5.34 -10.90
C ASN A 348 -13.52 4.20 -10.76
N LEU A 349 -12.32 4.46 -10.29
CA LEU A 349 -11.20 3.52 -10.34
C LEU A 349 -11.51 2.17 -9.67
N LEU A 350 -12.11 2.18 -8.48
CA LEU A 350 -12.47 0.96 -7.77
C LEU A 350 -13.85 0.42 -8.17
N ASP A 351 -14.70 1.25 -8.76
CA ASP A 351 -16.03 0.86 -9.22
C ASP A 351 -16.03 0.22 -10.62
N GLN A 352 -14.92 0.37 -11.36
CA GLN A 352 -14.67 -0.22 -12.67
C GLN A 352 -13.31 -0.95 -12.66
N PRO A 353 -13.16 -1.99 -11.82
CA PRO A 353 -11.86 -2.62 -11.57
C PRO A 353 -11.28 -3.37 -12.79
N GLU A 354 -12.12 -3.64 -13.80
CA GLU A 354 -11.72 -4.21 -15.09
C GLU A 354 -10.99 -3.18 -15.98
N LYS A 355 -11.19 -1.89 -15.73
CA LYS A 355 -10.60 -0.80 -16.50
C LYS A 355 -9.22 -0.43 -15.95
N GLY A 356 -8.17 -0.68 -16.70
CA GLY A 356 -6.81 -0.36 -16.33
C GLY A 356 -6.51 1.15 -16.26
N LEU A 357 -5.52 1.55 -15.47
CA LEU A 357 -5.11 2.97 -15.39
C LEU A 357 -4.71 3.57 -16.73
N HIS A 358 -4.08 2.80 -17.63
CA HIS A 358 -3.71 3.26 -18.96
C HIS A 358 -4.91 3.54 -19.85
N GLU A 359 -6.07 2.87 -19.62
CA GLU A 359 -7.31 3.17 -20.36
C GLU A 359 -7.86 4.55 -20.02
N TYR A 360 -7.61 5.07 -18.81
CA TYR A 360 -7.90 6.47 -18.48
C TYR A 360 -7.00 7.46 -19.25
N LEU A 361 -5.75 7.07 -19.55
CA LEU A 361 -4.91 7.86 -20.46
C LEU A 361 -5.40 7.79 -21.92
N GLU A 362 -5.91 6.63 -22.36
CA GLU A 362 -6.56 6.50 -23.67
C GLU A 362 -7.82 7.38 -23.78
N ASP A 363 -8.66 7.35 -22.74
CA ASP A 363 -9.82 8.23 -22.66
C ASP A 363 -9.42 9.71 -22.72
N TYR A 364 -8.38 10.11 -21.98
CA TYR A 364 -7.85 11.46 -22.07
C TYR A 364 -7.44 11.84 -23.50
N ILE A 365 -6.65 11.00 -24.17
CA ILE A 365 -6.23 11.26 -25.58
C ILE A 365 -7.43 11.37 -26.51
N ASN A 366 -8.48 10.56 -26.30
CA ASN A 366 -9.71 10.60 -27.09
C ASN A 366 -10.53 11.88 -26.89
N THR A 367 -10.31 12.64 -25.79
CA THR A 367 -10.94 13.96 -25.59
C THR A 367 -10.25 15.08 -26.36
N LEU A 368 -9.02 14.85 -26.83
CA LEU A 368 -8.27 15.88 -27.52
C LEU A 368 -8.87 16.12 -28.91
N PRO A 369 -8.93 17.38 -29.37
CA PRO A 369 -9.41 17.68 -30.72
C PRO A 369 -8.50 16.98 -31.73
N ASN A 370 -9.11 16.28 -32.71
CA ASN A 370 -8.38 15.63 -33.77
C ASN A 370 -7.45 16.65 -34.44
N LYS A 371 -6.15 16.41 -34.36
CA LYS A 371 -5.15 17.14 -35.13
C LYS A 371 -5.32 16.63 -36.60
N THR A 372 -6.18 17.30 -37.38
CA THR A 372 -6.22 17.15 -38.83
C THR A 372 -4.90 17.62 -39.44
#